data_6481f86715fdceb9e975d4ef5ec94573
#
_entry.id   6481f86715fdceb9e975d4ef5ec94573
#
_cell.length_a   1.000
_cell.length_b   1.000
_cell.length_c   1.000
_cell.angle_alpha   90.00
_cell.angle_beta   90.00
_cell.angle_gamma   90.00
#
_symmetry.space_group_name_H-M   'P 1'
#
loop_
_entity.id
_entity.type
_entity.pdbx_description
1 polymer ?
#
loop_
_entity_poly.entity_id
_entity_poly.type
_entity_poly.pdbx_seq_one_letter_code
_entity_poly.pdbx_strand_id
1 'polypeptide(L)'
;MVAWEGPFLFVTGCGNRPYYVYTPPGYRVGTSTRLVVMLHGCTQTPRIAAVGTQWNDLADEHNFIVVYPAQTLQISENAVRGSAGSVPGDQLDRCWSDGHGDHCWNWYLPEHQVRDAGEPAIIAGITRAVMADTDKWTIDPSGVYVAGMSAGGAMAVILGATYPELFSGVAVHSGLEYKAATDVQGALCAMSEGGPGPAGQGAKAFHAMGDHARVMPVIVIHGNEDQRAVPRNGEQIVQQWLETNRLATQGAFTAEFTKPASDTRYGEPMPGGHPYRVRRWTENTGKIVHEYWTVEGLAHAWSGGYWLGSFADPRGPSATRAMYAFLSRH
;
A
#
# COMPACT_ATOMS: atom_id res chain seq x y z
N MET A 1 3.89 -6.18 27.40
CA MET A 1 2.71 -6.88 26.85
C MET A 1 2.69 -6.61 25.37
N VAL A 2 2.79 -7.64 24.55
CA VAL A 2 2.65 -7.51 23.09
C VAL A 2 1.19 -7.20 22.84
N ALA A 3 0.89 -6.04 22.30
CA ALA A 3 -0.49 -5.63 22.15
C ALA A 3 -0.85 -5.57 20.66
N TRP A 4 -1.49 -6.63 20.20
CA TRP A 4 -2.42 -6.57 19.08
C TRP A 4 -3.71 -5.96 19.64
N GLU A 5 -3.89 -4.66 19.45
CA GLU A 5 -5.03 -3.93 19.96
C GLU A 5 -6.11 -3.75 18.90
N GLY A 6 -7.37 -3.80 19.30
CA GLY A 6 -8.53 -3.63 18.43
C GLY A 6 -9.49 -4.83 18.46
N PRO A 7 -10.52 -4.83 17.60
CA PRO A 7 -10.74 -3.79 16.61
C PRO A 7 -11.11 -2.44 17.21
N PHE A 8 -10.42 -1.39 16.77
CA PHE A 8 -10.93 -0.03 16.90
C PHE A 8 -11.88 0.24 15.73
N LEU A 9 -12.88 1.10 15.92
CA LEU A 9 -13.80 1.47 14.86
C LEU A 9 -13.58 2.93 14.47
N PHE A 10 -13.19 3.17 13.23
CA PHE A 10 -13.13 4.51 12.65
C PHE A 10 -14.41 4.78 11.88
N VAL A 11 -15.06 5.91 12.17
CA VAL A 11 -16.35 6.30 11.59
C VAL A 11 -16.20 7.66 10.92
N THR A 12 -16.65 7.77 9.67
CA THR A 12 -16.70 9.02 8.90
C THR A 12 -18.02 9.11 8.14
N GLY A 13 -18.27 10.25 7.47
CA GLY A 13 -19.37 10.37 6.50
C GLY A 13 -19.24 9.41 5.31
N CYS A 14 -18.05 8.87 5.06
CA CYS A 14 -17.76 7.87 4.02
C CYS A 14 -17.86 6.41 4.49
N GLY A 15 -18.41 6.15 5.66
CA GLY A 15 -18.57 4.82 6.23
C GLY A 15 -17.71 4.55 7.44
N ASN A 16 -17.68 3.30 7.86
CA ASN A 16 -16.88 2.85 8.99
C ASN A 16 -15.94 1.71 8.57
N ARG A 17 -14.79 1.64 9.23
CA ARG A 17 -13.84 0.53 9.07
C ARG A 17 -13.23 0.17 10.42
N PRO A 18 -13.21 -1.10 10.78
CA PRO A 18 -12.39 -1.57 11.88
C PRO A 18 -10.91 -1.51 11.48
N TYR A 19 -10.06 -1.29 12.48
CA TYR A 19 -8.62 -1.37 12.31
C TYR A 19 -7.97 -1.94 13.56
N TYR A 20 -6.77 -2.45 13.40
CA TYR A 20 -5.96 -3.00 14.48
C TYR A 20 -4.62 -2.29 14.51
N VAL A 21 -4.04 -2.20 15.68
CA VAL A 21 -2.72 -1.61 15.90
C VAL A 21 -1.83 -2.65 16.56
N TYR A 22 -0.66 -2.87 15.99
CA TYR A 22 0.39 -3.63 16.62
C TYR A 22 1.43 -2.70 17.23
N THR A 23 1.62 -2.84 18.54
CA THR A 23 2.62 -2.09 19.30
C THR A 23 3.70 -3.07 19.76
N PRO A 24 4.98 -2.90 19.34
CA PRO A 24 6.03 -3.81 19.72
C PRO A 24 6.33 -3.73 21.25
N PRO A 25 6.79 -4.82 21.87
CA PRO A 25 7.04 -4.88 23.31
C PRO A 25 8.10 -3.87 23.77
N GLY A 26 8.99 -3.49 22.87
CA GLY A 26 10.06 -2.50 23.13
C GLY A 26 9.60 -1.05 23.14
N TYR A 27 8.39 -0.76 22.62
CA TYR A 27 7.89 0.61 22.53
C TYR A 27 7.65 1.24 23.91
N ARG A 28 7.92 2.54 24.02
CA ARG A 28 7.64 3.35 25.21
C ARG A 28 6.88 4.61 24.78
N VAL A 29 5.74 4.87 25.39
CA VAL A 29 4.96 6.10 25.19
C VAL A 29 5.87 7.31 25.38
N GLY A 30 5.73 8.32 24.53
CA GLY A 30 6.60 9.48 24.48
C GLY A 30 7.89 9.29 23.66
N THR A 31 8.21 8.08 23.22
CA THR A 31 9.32 7.85 22.29
C THR A 31 8.82 7.93 20.86
N SER A 32 9.35 8.89 20.10
CA SER A 32 8.99 9.06 18.68
C SER A 32 9.37 7.83 17.87
N THR A 33 8.42 7.30 17.09
CA THR A 33 8.61 6.11 16.28
C THR A 33 7.91 6.22 14.95
N ARG A 34 8.26 5.31 14.00
CA ARG A 34 7.65 5.21 12.69
C ARG A 34 6.31 4.48 12.74
N LEU A 35 5.51 4.70 11.70
CA LEU A 35 4.22 4.05 11.50
C LEU A 35 4.18 3.40 10.10
N VAL A 36 3.80 2.13 10.03
CA VAL A 36 3.49 1.44 8.78
C VAL A 36 2.00 1.14 8.74
N VAL A 37 1.31 1.60 7.71
CA VAL A 37 -0.07 1.22 7.42
C VAL A 37 -0.04 0.08 6.42
N MET A 38 -0.41 -1.15 6.84
CA MET A 38 -0.38 -2.35 6.02
C MET A 38 -1.78 -2.72 5.52
N LEU A 39 -1.95 -2.70 4.19
CA LEU A 39 -3.20 -3.00 3.51
C LEU A 39 -3.18 -4.42 2.94
N HIS A 40 -4.09 -5.26 3.42
CA HIS A 40 -4.21 -6.65 2.99
C HIS A 40 -4.74 -6.78 1.54
N GLY A 41 -4.50 -7.93 0.91
CA GLY A 41 -5.10 -8.28 -0.38
C GLY A 41 -6.55 -8.74 -0.27
N CYS A 42 -7.23 -8.93 -1.42
CA CYS A 42 -8.56 -9.52 -1.46
C CYS A 42 -8.58 -10.86 -0.73
N THR A 43 -9.70 -11.21 -0.12
CA THR A 43 -9.94 -12.44 0.67
C THR A 43 -9.13 -12.55 1.96
N GLN A 44 -8.23 -11.62 2.24
CA GLN A 44 -7.47 -11.59 3.47
C GLN A 44 -8.17 -10.77 4.56
N THR A 45 -7.70 -10.94 5.78
CA THR A 45 -8.02 -10.11 6.93
C THR A 45 -6.76 -9.45 7.47
N PRO A 46 -6.84 -8.40 8.29
CA PRO A 46 -5.69 -7.82 8.98
C PRO A 46 -4.78 -8.85 9.65
N ARG A 47 -5.37 -9.83 10.32
CA ARG A 47 -4.63 -10.89 11.03
C ARG A 47 -3.87 -11.81 10.07
N ILE A 48 -4.52 -12.23 8.98
CA ILE A 48 -3.89 -13.07 7.95
C ILE A 48 -2.74 -12.32 7.30
N ALA A 49 -2.93 -11.04 6.98
CA ALA A 49 -1.88 -10.19 6.43
C ALA A 49 -0.72 -10.00 7.43
N ALA A 50 -0.99 -9.74 8.70
CA ALA A 50 0.05 -9.60 9.72
C ALA A 50 0.92 -10.86 9.83
N VAL A 51 0.29 -12.04 9.87
CA VAL A 51 0.99 -13.33 9.92
C VAL A 51 1.81 -13.57 8.65
N GLY A 52 1.19 -13.40 7.48
CA GLY A 52 1.83 -13.71 6.20
C GLY A 52 2.97 -12.76 5.85
N THR A 53 2.84 -11.49 6.16
CA THR A 53 3.85 -10.48 5.84
C THR A 53 4.95 -10.33 6.88
N GLN A 54 4.72 -10.78 8.12
CA GLN A 54 5.68 -10.66 9.23
C GLN A 54 6.07 -9.21 9.58
N TRP A 55 5.19 -8.23 9.31
CA TRP A 55 5.47 -6.85 9.71
C TRP A 55 5.60 -6.69 11.22
N ASN A 56 4.87 -7.50 12.02
CA ASN A 56 4.96 -7.46 13.48
C ASN A 56 6.32 -7.91 13.99
N ASP A 57 6.88 -8.99 13.40
CA ASP A 57 8.21 -9.49 13.78
C ASP A 57 9.28 -8.43 13.52
N LEU A 58 9.17 -7.74 12.36
CA LEU A 58 10.09 -6.66 12.03
C LEU A 58 9.86 -5.41 12.91
N ALA A 59 8.62 -5.14 13.32
CA ALA A 59 8.30 -4.08 14.25
C ALA A 59 8.94 -4.33 15.63
N ASP A 60 8.99 -5.58 16.09
CA ASP A 60 9.70 -5.95 17.31
C ASP A 60 11.20 -5.67 17.23
N GLU A 61 11.82 -5.95 16.07
CA GLU A 61 13.25 -5.73 15.84
C GLU A 61 13.62 -4.24 15.77
N HIS A 62 12.75 -3.41 15.19
CA HIS A 62 13.05 -2.02 14.85
C HIS A 62 12.23 -0.99 15.64
N ASN A 63 11.35 -1.45 16.53
CA ASN A 63 10.54 -0.62 17.44
C ASN A 63 9.66 0.43 16.70
N PHE A 64 8.87 -0.01 15.73
CA PHE A 64 7.88 0.82 15.02
C PHE A 64 6.46 0.28 15.18
N ILE A 65 5.44 1.10 14.95
CA ILE A 65 4.03 0.74 15.04
C ILE A 65 3.52 0.25 13.68
N VAL A 66 2.62 -0.74 13.68
CA VAL A 66 1.93 -1.18 12.47
C VAL A 66 0.42 -1.04 12.63
N VAL A 67 -0.23 -0.40 11.66
CA VAL A 67 -1.69 -0.29 11.59
C VAL A 67 -2.21 -1.15 10.46
N TYR A 68 -3.25 -1.90 10.76
CA TYR A 68 -3.93 -2.80 9.82
C TYR A 68 -5.40 -2.39 9.67
N PRO A 69 -5.73 -1.49 8.73
CA PRO A 69 -7.12 -1.26 8.37
C PRO A 69 -7.76 -2.53 7.83
N ALA A 70 -9.03 -2.78 8.18
CA ALA A 70 -9.76 -3.95 7.72
C ALA A 70 -10.76 -3.56 6.64
N GLN A 71 -10.69 -4.20 5.48
CA GLN A 71 -11.82 -4.20 4.57
C GLN A 71 -12.83 -5.22 5.07
N THR A 72 -14.05 -4.78 5.31
CA THR A 72 -15.14 -5.62 5.82
C THR A 72 -15.82 -6.37 4.67
N LEU A 73 -16.44 -7.52 4.99
CA LEU A 73 -17.48 -8.06 4.11
C LEU A 73 -18.59 -7.02 4.00
N GLN A 74 -19.03 -6.71 2.80
CA GLN A 74 -20.20 -5.86 2.63
C GLN A 74 -21.42 -6.58 3.20
N ILE A 75 -21.89 -6.07 4.34
CA ILE A 75 -23.19 -6.47 4.88
C ILE A 75 -24.21 -5.65 4.09
N SER A 76 -25.15 -6.30 3.42
CA SER A 76 -26.21 -5.64 2.68
C SER A 76 -26.87 -4.52 3.50
N GLU A 77 -27.21 -3.41 2.87
CA GLU A 77 -27.81 -2.19 3.48
C GLU A 77 -28.94 -2.47 4.49
N ASN A 78 -29.62 -3.60 4.38
CA ASN A 78 -30.73 -4.00 5.23
C ASN A 78 -30.31 -4.36 6.67
N ALA A 79 -29.06 -4.74 6.91
CA ALA A 79 -28.56 -5.07 8.25
C ALA A 79 -28.08 -3.82 9.03
N VAL A 80 -27.69 -2.75 8.34
CA VAL A 80 -27.15 -1.52 8.95
C VAL A 80 -28.26 -0.54 9.34
N ARG A 81 -29.40 -0.55 8.64
CA ARG A 81 -30.53 0.32 8.95
C ARG A 81 -31.17 0.09 10.32
N GLY A 82 -30.86 -1.00 10.98
CA GLY A 82 -31.39 -1.34 12.31
C GLY A 82 -30.63 -0.78 13.52
N SER A 83 -29.44 -0.21 13.34
CA SER A 83 -28.54 0.11 14.47
C SER A 83 -27.83 1.46 14.46
N ALA A 84 -28.03 2.33 13.46
CA ALA A 84 -27.39 3.64 13.41
C ALA A 84 -28.37 4.79 13.27
N GLY A 85 -28.17 5.84 14.05
CA GLY A 85 -28.91 7.10 13.92
C GLY A 85 -28.73 7.68 12.51
N SER A 86 -29.81 8.32 12.01
CA SER A 86 -29.97 8.82 10.65
C SER A 86 -28.82 9.72 10.20
N VAL A 87 -28.01 9.22 9.24
CA VAL A 87 -27.13 10.05 8.41
C VAL A 87 -27.96 10.53 7.21
N PRO A 88 -27.92 11.82 6.80
CA PRO A 88 -28.65 12.31 5.63
C PRO A 88 -28.30 11.54 4.36
N GLY A 89 -29.33 11.13 3.58
CA GLY A 89 -29.22 10.21 2.45
C GLY A 89 -28.31 10.67 1.30
N ASP A 90 -28.09 11.97 1.15
CA ASP A 90 -27.23 12.56 0.11
C ASP A 90 -25.70 12.36 0.34
N GLN A 91 -25.30 12.09 1.58
CA GLN A 91 -23.92 11.76 1.91
C GLN A 91 -23.62 10.25 1.79
N LEU A 92 -24.64 9.40 1.88
CA LEU A 92 -24.49 7.95 1.77
C LEU A 92 -24.16 7.50 0.34
N ASP A 93 -24.74 8.16 -0.66
CA ASP A 93 -24.57 7.79 -2.08
C ASP A 93 -23.15 8.02 -2.62
N ARG A 94 -22.32 8.83 -1.96
CA ARG A 94 -20.93 9.11 -2.37
C ARG A 94 -19.91 8.11 -1.82
N CYS A 95 -20.29 7.30 -0.87
CA CYS A 95 -19.36 6.46 -0.11
C CYS A 95 -19.61 4.96 -0.24
N TRP A 96 -20.72 4.57 -0.86
CA TRP A 96 -21.14 3.18 -0.97
C TRP A 96 -21.24 2.78 -2.44
N SER A 97 -20.24 2.08 -2.93
CA SER A 97 -20.36 1.32 -4.15
C SER A 97 -20.26 -0.17 -3.82
N ASP A 98 -21.14 -0.96 -4.43
CA ASP A 98 -21.24 -2.41 -4.26
C ASP A 98 -20.03 -3.15 -4.85
N GLY A 99 -18.86 -3.00 -4.24
CA GLY A 99 -17.69 -3.81 -4.54
C GLY A 99 -17.91 -5.25 -4.06
N HIS A 100 -17.60 -6.22 -4.88
CA HIS A 100 -17.81 -7.64 -4.64
C HIS A 100 -17.22 -8.13 -3.31
N GLY A 101 -18.03 -8.82 -2.52
CA GLY A 101 -17.96 -9.17 -1.13
C GLY A 101 -16.82 -10.02 -0.57
N ASP A 102 -15.59 -9.90 -1.05
CA ASP A 102 -14.46 -10.74 -0.63
C ASP A 102 -13.36 -9.98 0.10
N HIS A 103 -13.70 -9.06 1.01
CA HIS A 103 -12.70 -8.24 1.73
C HIS A 103 -11.71 -7.54 0.78
N CYS A 104 -12.18 -7.07 -0.38
CA CYS A 104 -11.35 -6.50 -1.42
C CYS A 104 -11.47 -4.96 -1.43
N TRP A 105 -10.34 -4.23 -1.43
CA TRP A 105 -10.35 -2.78 -1.59
C TRP A 105 -10.87 -2.40 -2.98
N ASN A 106 -11.69 -1.36 -3.04
CA ASN A 106 -12.38 -0.91 -4.26
C ASN A 106 -11.49 0.02 -5.12
N TRP A 107 -10.22 -0.31 -5.28
CA TRP A 107 -9.20 0.46 -5.97
C TRP A 107 -9.55 0.83 -7.42
N TYR A 108 -10.50 0.13 -8.05
CA TYR A 108 -10.95 0.30 -9.43
C TYR A 108 -12.19 1.18 -9.58
N LEU A 109 -12.75 1.70 -8.50
CA LEU A 109 -13.92 2.57 -8.54
C LEU A 109 -13.51 4.04 -8.40
N PRO A 110 -14.02 4.96 -9.25
CA PRO A 110 -13.57 6.34 -9.29
C PRO A 110 -13.61 7.09 -7.97
N GLU A 111 -14.64 6.85 -7.15
CA GLU A 111 -14.83 7.44 -5.83
C GLU A 111 -13.82 6.96 -4.79
N HIS A 112 -13.18 5.81 -5.03
CA HIS A 112 -12.11 5.26 -4.20
C HIS A 112 -10.70 5.59 -4.73
N GLN A 113 -10.60 6.55 -5.65
CA GLN A 113 -9.34 6.96 -6.29
C GLN A 113 -9.05 8.46 -6.11
N VAL A 114 -9.78 9.12 -5.24
CA VAL A 114 -9.69 10.56 -5.05
C VAL A 114 -9.54 10.92 -3.57
N ARG A 115 -9.00 12.11 -3.32
CA ARG A 115 -8.85 12.66 -1.97
C ARG A 115 -10.23 12.95 -1.36
N ASP A 116 -10.33 12.78 -0.05
CA ASP A 116 -11.50 13.09 0.78
C ASP A 116 -12.78 12.34 0.41
N ALA A 117 -12.65 11.21 -0.29
CA ALA A 117 -13.75 10.32 -0.62
C ALA A 117 -13.36 8.85 -0.45
N GLY A 118 -14.36 7.99 -0.27
CA GLY A 118 -14.23 6.52 -0.26
C GLY A 118 -13.20 5.97 0.72
N GLU A 119 -12.60 4.87 0.37
CA GLU A 119 -11.62 4.17 1.20
C GLU A 119 -10.32 4.95 1.45
N PRO A 120 -9.79 5.73 0.50
CA PRO A 120 -8.62 6.56 0.78
C PRO A 120 -8.84 7.54 1.93
N ALA A 121 -10.01 8.18 2.01
CA ALA A 121 -10.36 9.08 3.11
C ALA A 121 -10.45 8.35 4.46
N ILE A 122 -11.01 7.14 4.46
CA ILE A 122 -11.13 6.31 5.66
C ILE A 122 -9.73 5.90 6.15
N ILE A 123 -8.87 5.39 5.27
CA ILE A 123 -7.53 4.93 5.63
C ILE A 123 -6.65 6.10 6.10
N ALA A 124 -6.70 7.24 5.42
CA ALA A 124 -6.01 8.45 5.86
C ALA A 124 -6.54 8.94 7.23
N GLY A 125 -7.86 8.85 7.44
CA GLY A 125 -8.48 9.16 8.72
C GLY A 125 -8.03 8.24 9.86
N ILE A 126 -7.98 6.93 9.63
CA ILE A 126 -7.44 5.96 10.59
C ILE A 126 -5.99 6.30 10.93
N THR A 127 -5.17 6.58 9.93
CA THR A 127 -3.77 6.95 10.11
C THR A 127 -3.64 8.18 11.00
N ARG A 128 -4.40 9.24 10.72
CA ARG A 128 -4.43 10.47 11.53
C ARG A 128 -4.94 10.23 12.94
N ALA A 129 -5.95 9.36 13.12
CA ALA A 129 -6.48 9.03 14.43
C ALA A 129 -5.43 8.34 15.31
N VAL A 130 -4.65 7.40 14.74
CA VAL A 130 -3.54 6.77 15.46
C VAL A 130 -2.44 7.79 15.79
N MET A 131 -2.09 8.68 14.86
CA MET A 131 -1.10 9.73 15.10
C MET A 131 -1.55 10.74 16.17
N ALA A 132 -2.84 10.97 16.33
CA ALA A 132 -3.43 11.89 17.28
C ALA A 132 -3.59 11.30 18.70
N ASP A 133 -3.59 9.97 18.84
CA ASP A 133 -3.69 9.29 20.16
C ASP A 133 -2.31 9.24 20.84
N THR A 134 -1.84 10.42 21.24
CA THR A 134 -0.51 10.61 21.86
C THR A 134 -0.38 9.98 23.25
N ASP A 135 -1.51 9.62 23.87
CA ASP A 135 -1.51 8.89 25.13
C ASP A 135 -1.05 7.43 24.95
N LYS A 136 -1.16 6.92 23.71
CA LYS A 136 -0.71 5.57 23.35
C LYS A 136 0.52 5.58 22.47
N TRP A 137 0.56 6.43 21.45
CA TRP A 137 1.60 6.38 20.41
C TRP A 137 2.15 7.78 20.09
N THR A 138 3.46 7.90 20.07
CA THR A 138 4.15 9.12 19.62
C THR A 138 4.74 8.84 18.24
N ILE A 139 3.99 9.16 17.19
CA ILE A 139 4.40 8.88 15.81
C ILE A 139 5.20 10.06 15.23
N ASP A 140 6.34 9.74 14.61
CA ASP A 140 7.10 10.70 13.82
C ASP A 140 6.33 11.00 12.52
N PRO A 141 5.86 12.25 12.30
CA PRO A 141 5.11 12.58 11.08
C PRO A 141 5.92 12.36 9.78
N SER A 142 7.26 12.39 9.85
CA SER A 142 8.13 12.12 8.70
C SER A 142 8.36 10.64 8.46
N GLY A 143 7.94 9.78 9.38
CA GLY A 143 8.13 8.33 9.35
C GLY A 143 6.82 7.54 9.17
N VAL A 144 5.84 8.07 8.45
CA VAL A 144 4.55 7.39 8.18
C VAL A 144 4.58 6.80 6.78
N TYR A 145 4.40 5.49 6.67
CA TYR A 145 4.49 4.76 5.41
C TYR A 145 3.23 3.94 5.15
N VAL A 146 2.93 3.71 3.87
CA VAL A 146 1.87 2.79 3.47
C VAL A 146 2.44 1.64 2.65
N ALA A 147 2.04 0.43 3.01
CA ALA A 147 2.40 -0.81 2.32
C ALA A 147 1.15 -1.61 1.98
N GLY A 148 1.18 -2.40 0.92
CA GLY A 148 0.05 -3.27 0.61
C GLY A 148 0.37 -4.32 -0.43
N MET A 149 -0.51 -5.34 -0.47
CA MET A 149 -0.45 -6.43 -1.43
C MET A 149 -1.69 -6.44 -2.33
N SER A 150 -1.51 -6.72 -3.63
CA SER A 150 -2.62 -6.91 -4.57
C SER A 150 -3.55 -5.68 -4.58
N ALA A 151 -4.84 -5.84 -4.26
CA ALA A 151 -5.77 -4.72 -4.08
C ALA A 151 -5.28 -3.72 -3.02
N GLY A 152 -4.67 -4.20 -1.92
CA GLY A 152 -4.04 -3.34 -0.92
C GLY A 152 -2.82 -2.59 -1.47
N GLY A 153 -2.08 -3.20 -2.39
CA GLY A 153 -0.97 -2.56 -3.11
C GLY A 153 -1.45 -1.44 -4.05
N ALA A 154 -2.54 -1.69 -4.79
CA ALA A 154 -3.18 -0.67 -5.63
C ALA A 154 -3.73 0.48 -4.77
N MET A 155 -4.35 0.18 -3.63
CA MET A 155 -4.82 1.20 -2.68
C MET A 155 -3.65 1.98 -2.06
N ALA A 156 -2.50 1.35 -1.79
CA ALA A 156 -1.30 2.05 -1.33
C ALA A 156 -0.77 3.06 -2.38
N VAL A 157 -0.82 2.71 -3.67
CA VAL A 157 -0.50 3.65 -4.77
C VAL A 157 -1.47 4.83 -4.78
N ILE A 158 -2.77 4.57 -4.59
CA ILE A 158 -3.81 5.61 -4.52
C ILE A 158 -3.53 6.55 -3.33
N LEU A 159 -3.21 6.01 -2.16
CA LEU A 159 -2.91 6.80 -0.97
C LEU A 159 -1.67 7.68 -1.15
N GLY A 160 -0.62 7.16 -1.77
CA GLY A 160 0.56 7.95 -2.11
C GLY A 160 0.27 9.13 -3.04
N ALA A 161 -0.69 8.96 -3.98
CA ALA A 161 -1.12 10.01 -4.89
C ALA A 161 -2.11 10.99 -4.25
N THR A 162 -2.99 10.53 -3.37
CA THR A 162 -4.07 11.37 -2.81
C THR A 162 -3.71 12.03 -1.48
N TYR A 163 -2.76 11.47 -0.72
CA TYR A 163 -2.30 11.99 0.57
C TYR A 163 -0.77 12.02 0.68
N PRO A 164 -0.06 12.67 -0.27
CA PRO A 164 1.41 12.69 -0.26
C PRO A 164 2.00 13.41 0.94
N GLU A 165 1.26 14.31 1.59
CA GLU A 165 1.68 14.98 2.82
C GLU A 165 1.61 14.08 4.06
N LEU A 166 0.80 13.01 4.01
CA LEU A 166 0.62 12.09 5.13
C LEU A 166 1.61 10.91 5.06
N PHE A 167 1.87 10.40 3.85
CA PHE A 167 2.71 9.22 3.66
C PHE A 167 4.07 9.59 3.09
N SER A 168 5.14 9.31 3.84
CA SER A 168 6.52 9.60 3.45
C SER A 168 7.09 8.66 2.39
N GLY A 169 6.45 7.49 2.18
CA GLY A 169 6.82 6.53 1.16
C GLY A 169 5.77 5.44 0.98
N VAL A 170 5.83 4.79 -0.18
CA VAL A 170 4.88 3.75 -0.61
C VAL A 170 5.60 2.46 -0.91
N ALA A 171 5.07 1.33 -0.41
CA ALA A 171 5.57 0.00 -0.68
C ALA A 171 4.47 -0.88 -1.28
N VAL A 172 4.75 -1.49 -2.44
CA VAL A 172 3.74 -2.22 -3.21
C VAL A 172 4.23 -3.63 -3.51
N HIS A 173 3.43 -4.63 -3.17
CA HIS A 173 3.64 -6.00 -3.60
C HIS A 173 2.51 -6.43 -4.52
N SER A 174 2.83 -6.83 -5.77
CA SER A 174 1.84 -7.35 -6.74
C SER A 174 0.61 -6.45 -6.91
N GLY A 175 0.80 -5.12 -6.90
CA GLY A 175 -0.27 -4.12 -7.04
C GLY A 175 -0.44 -3.61 -8.46
N LEU A 176 -1.15 -2.49 -8.61
CA LEU A 176 -1.44 -1.84 -9.90
C LEU A 176 -1.18 -0.33 -9.82
N GLU A 177 -0.99 0.31 -10.98
CA GLU A 177 -0.76 1.76 -11.09
C GLU A 177 -1.98 2.59 -10.68
N TYR A 178 -1.79 3.87 -10.43
CA TYR A 178 -2.87 4.81 -10.09
C TYR A 178 -3.91 4.87 -11.21
N LYS A 179 -5.20 4.68 -10.84
CA LYS A 179 -6.31 4.63 -11.80
C LYS A 179 -6.11 3.61 -12.92
N ALA A 180 -5.57 2.44 -12.61
CA ALA A 180 -5.40 1.35 -13.56
C ALA A 180 -6.74 0.89 -14.17
N ALA A 181 -7.85 1.11 -13.48
CA ALA A 181 -9.21 0.84 -13.95
C ALA A 181 -10.20 1.86 -13.39
N THR A 182 -11.43 1.90 -13.94
CA THR A 182 -12.53 2.76 -13.49
C THR A 182 -13.83 2.00 -13.27
N ASP A 183 -13.80 0.68 -13.43
CA ASP A 183 -14.91 -0.26 -13.22
C ASP A 183 -14.39 -1.69 -13.05
N VAL A 184 -15.29 -2.62 -12.75
CA VAL A 184 -14.97 -4.05 -12.52
C VAL A 184 -14.35 -4.70 -13.75
N GLN A 185 -14.90 -4.45 -14.94
CA GLN A 185 -14.41 -5.06 -16.18
C GLN A 185 -13.00 -4.54 -16.50
N GLY A 186 -12.78 -3.24 -16.35
CA GLY A 186 -11.46 -2.64 -16.48
C GLY A 186 -10.46 -3.17 -15.46
N ALA A 187 -10.91 -3.47 -14.22
CA ALA A 187 -10.06 -4.08 -13.21
C ALA A 187 -9.57 -5.48 -13.62
N LEU A 188 -10.46 -6.32 -14.14
CA LEU A 188 -10.09 -7.65 -14.65
C LEU A 188 -9.10 -7.56 -15.82
N CYS A 189 -9.34 -6.63 -16.76
CA CYS A 189 -8.41 -6.38 -17.88
C CYS A 189 -7.05 -5.86 -17.35
N ALA A 190 -7.04 -4.89 -16.44
CA ALA A 190 -5.80 -4.35 -15.88
C ALA A 190 -5.00 -5.42 -15.12
N MET A 191 -5.66 -6.29 -14.38
CA MET A 191 -5.01 -7.41 -13.69
C MET A 191 -4.35 -8.39 -14.67
N SER A 192 -5.02 -8.73 -15.79
CA SER A 192 -4.55 -9.74 -16.73
C SER A 192 -3.64 -9.22 -17.84
N GLU A 193 -3.69 -7.93 -18.17
CA GLU A 193 -2.99 -7.35 -19.32
C GLU A 193 -2.17 -6.10 -18.99
N GLY A 194 -2.38 -5.53 -17.81
CA GLY A 194 -1.82 -4.23 -17.40
C GLY A 194 -2.82 -3.09 -17.55
N GLY A 195 -2.54 -1.98 -16.86
CA GLY A 195 -3.34 -0.76 -16.89
C GLY A 195 -3.22 0.06 -18.18
N PRO A 196 -3.88 1.23 -18.25
CA PRO A 196 -4.01 2.02 -19.49
C PRO A 196 -2.72 2.59 -20.03
N GLY A 197 -1.71 2.80 -19.19
CA GLY A 197 -0.42 3.32 -19.60
C GLY A 197 0.18 4.31 -18.61
N PRO A 198 1.44 4.07 -18.22
CA PRO A 198 2.04 4.69 -17.04
C PRO A 198 2.27 6.20 -17.16
N ALA A 199 2.54 6.74 -18.36
CA ALA A 199 2.75 8.17 -18.54
C ALA A 199 1.48 8.99 -18.27
N GLY A 200 0.34 8.55 -18.80
CA GLY A 200 -0.95 9.17 -18.53
C GLY A 200 -1.38 9.03 -17.06
N GLN A 201 -1.10 7.87 -16.48
CA GLN A 201 -1.44 7.62 -15.08
C GLN A 201 -0.50 8.38 -14.12
N GLY A 202 0.75 8.61 -14.52
CA GLY A 202 1.69 9.47 -13.80
C GLY A 202 1.22 10.92 -13.74
N ALA A 203 0.72 11.46 -14.85
CA ALA A 203 0.13 12.79 -14.87
C ALA A 203 -1.12 12.89 -13.98
N LYS A 204 -2.00 11.87 -14.01
CA LYS A 204 -3.18 11.83 -13.13
C LYS A 204 -2.81 11.77 -11.66
N ALA A 205 -1.78 10.98 -11.30
CA ALA A 205 -1.28 10.90 -9.93
C ALA A 205 -0.69 12.25 -9.47
N PHE A 206 0.09 12.92 -10.31
CA PHE A 206 0.59 14.26 -10.03
C PHE A 206 -0.55 15.25 -9.78
N HIS A 207 -1.57 15.25 -10.63
CA HIS A 207 -2.75 16.12 -10.43
C HIS A 207 -3.50 15.80 -9.13
N ALA A 208 -3.57 14.51 -8.74
CA ALA A 208 -4.21 14.10 -7.48
C ALA A 208 -3.42 14.57 -6.25
N MET A 209 -2.10 14.72 -6.35
CA MET A 209 -1.28 15.28 -5.28
C MET A 209 -1.62 16.75 -4.98
N GLY A 210 -2.09 17.51 -5.99
CA GLY A 210 -2.44 18.92 -5.85
C GLY A 210 -1.30 19.77 -5.30
N ASP A 211 -1.61 20.65 -4.36
CA ASP A 211 -0.63 21.56 -3.72
C ASP A 211 0.41 20.83 -2.84
N HIS A 212 0.21 19.54 -2.58
CA HIS A 212 1.13 18.70 -1.81
C HIS A 212 2.09 17.90 -2.70
N ALA A 213 2.15 18.22 -4.01
CA ALA A 213 2.99 17.49 -4.96
C ALA A 213 4.47 17.53 -4.56
N ARG A 214 5.07 16.35 -4.47
CA ARG A 214 6.47 16.16 -4.08
C ARG A 214 7.04 14.87 -4.68
N VAL A 215 8.34 14.69 -4.59
CA VAL A 215 8.95 13.39 -4.89
C VAL A 215 8.46 12.36 -3.89
N MET A 216 7.81 11.31 -4.39
CA MET A 216 7.34 10.18 -3.60
C MET A 216 8.30 9.00 -3.76
N PRO A 217 8.94 8.55 -2.67
CA PRO A 217 9.72 7.31 -2.69
C PRO A 217 8.81 6.09 -2.80
N VAL A 218 9.13 5.17 -3.73
CA VAL A 218 8.32 3.97 -3.97
C VAL A 218 9.18 2.74 -4.16
N ILE A 219 8.86 1.67 -3.44
CA ILE A 219 9.38 0.33 -3.67
C ILE A 219 8.29 -0.58 -4.18
N VAL A 220 8.59 -1.31 -5.25
CA VAL A 220 7.69 -2.30 -5.85
C VAL A 220 8.36 -3.66 -5.85
N ILE A 221 7.65 -4.70 -5.41
CA ILE A 221 8.08 -6.09 -5.46
C ILE A 221 7.03 -6.89 -6.22
N HIS A 222 7.45 -7.69 -7.19
CA HIS A 222 6.53 -8.46 -8.04
C HIS A 222 7.15 -9.80 -8.46
N GLY A 223 6.37 -10.86 -8.41
CA GLY A 223 6.76 -12.17 -8.93
C GLY A 223 6.60 -12.23 -10.46
N ASN A 224 7.56 -12.84 -11.17
CA ASN A 224 7.45 -12.94 -12.63
C ASN A 224 6.48 -14.03 -13.11
N GLU A 225 6.02 -14.92 -12.22
CA GLU A 225 4.99 -15.94 -12.47
C GLU A 225 3.61 -15.54 -11.89
N ASP A 226 3.43 -14.27 -11.56
CA ASP A 226 2.14 -13.76 -11.08
C ASP A 226 1.10 -13.76 -12.21
N GLN A 227 0.10 -14.62 -12.09
CA GLN A 227 -0.99 -14.76 -13.07
C GLN A 227 -2.28 -14.06 -12.62
N ARG A 228 -2.31 -13.45 -11.41
CA ARG A 228 -3.48 -12.70 -10.91
C ARG A 228 -3.36 -11.22 -11.22
N ALA A 229 -2.23 -10.63 -10.90
CA ALA A 229 -1.84 -9.30 -11.34
C ALA A 229 -0.53 -9.47 -12.13
N VAL A 230 -0.62 -9.49 -13.45
CA VAL A 230 0.53 -9.83 -14.29
C VAL A 230 1.73 -8.90 -14.02
N PRO A 231 2.98 -9.38 -14.19
CA PRO A 231 4.21 -8.64 -13.83
C PRO A 231 4.32 -7.25 -14.48
N ARG A 232 3.68 -7.07 -15.62
CA ARG A 232 3.56 -5.76 -16.30
C ARG A 232 3.01 -4.67 -15.39
N ASN A 233 2.10 -5.00 -14.48
CA ASN A 233 1.55 -4.04 -13.53
C ASN A 233 2.64 -3.47 -12.60
N GLY A 234 3.58 -4.30 -12.14
CA GLY A 234 4.71 -3.85 -11.34
C GLY A 234 5.60 -2.86 -12.10
N GLU A 235 5.85 -3.11 -13.39
CA GLU A 235 6.61 -2.19 -14.25
C GLU A 235 5.88 -0.87 -14.47
N GLN A 236 4.56 -0.92 -14.67
CA GLN A 236 3.71 0.26 -14.85
C GLN A 236 3.67 1.14 -13.60
N ILE A 237 3.62 0.56 -12.40
CA ILE A 237 3.71 1.32 -11.14
C ILE A 237 5.01 2.15 -11.10
N VAL A 238 6.16 1.53 -11.38
CA VAL A 238 7.44 2.24 -11.38
C VAL A 238 7.45 3.36 -12.42
N GLN A 239 7.05 3.07 -13.65
CA GLN A 239 7.00 4.05 -14.73
C GLN A 239 6.05 5.21 -14.42
N GLN A 240 4.89 4.90 -13.85
CA GLN A 240 3.93 5.91 -13.39
C GLN A 240 4.56 6.85 -12.35
N TRP A 241 5.25 6.30 -11.33
CA TRP A 241 5.87 7.12 -10.30
C TRP A 241 7.10 7.90 -10.78
N LEU A 242 7.87 7.37 -11.74
CA LEU A 242 8.93 8.14 -12.40
C LEU A 242 8.36 9.37 -13.09
N GLU A 243 7.25 9.23 -13.81
CA GLU A 243 6.57 10.36 -14.47
C GLU A 243 5.96 11.33 -13.45
N THR A 244 5.30 10.81 -12.39
CA THR A 244 4.74 11.64 -11.32
C THR A 244 5.82 12.51 -10.67
N ASN A 245 6.97 11.90 -10.32
CA ASN A 245 8.08 12.62 -9.70
C ASN A 245 8.74 13.62 -10.67
N ARG A 246 8.81 13.29 -11.96
CA ARG A 246 9.27 14.24 -12.99
C ARG A 246 8.39 15.48 -13.03
N LEU A 247 7.07 15.33 -13.01
CA LEU A 247 6.11 16.43 -13.01
C LEU A 247 6.16 17.22 -11.69
N ALA A 248 6.23 16.54 -10.54
CA ALA A 248 6.32 17.17 -9.22
C ALA A 248 7.56 18.04 -9.05
N THR A 249 8.63 17.74 -9.78
CA THR A 249 9.88 18.51 -9.79
C THR A 249 10.04 19.43 -10.99
N GLN A 250 8.99 19.64 -11.77
CA GLN A 250 9.03 20.46 -13.00
C GLN A 250 10.13 20.01 -13.98
N GLY A 251 10.37 18.68 -14.04
CA GLY A 251 11.38 18.08 -14.92
C GLY A 251 12.79 17.96 -14.33
N ALA A 252 13.02 18.39 -13.09
CA ALA A 252 14.34 18.23 -12.46
C ALA A 252 14.66 16.76 -12.13
N PHE A 253 13.65 15.92 -11.85
CA PHE A 253 13.81 14.48 -11.75
C PHE A 253 13.83 13.86 -13.15
N THR A 254 14.95 13.30 -13.56
CA THR A 254 15.21 12.88 -14.96
C THR A 254 15.39 11.36 -15.13
N ALA A 255 15.12 10.57 -14.09
CA ALA A 255 15.30 9.13 -14.15
C ALA A 255 14.33 8.47 -15.14
N GLU A 256 14.85 7.57 -15.97
CA GLU A 256 14.11 6.84 -16.99
C GLU A 256 14.02 5.36 -16.64
N PHE A 257 12.86 4.74 -16.88
CA PHE A 257 12.64 3.32 -16.56
C PHE A 257 13.66 2.38 -17.21
N THR A 258 14.05 2.67 -18.45
CA THR A 258 15.02 1.86 -19.22
C THR A 258 16.47 2.06 -18.79
N LYS A 259 16.75 3.08 -17.97
CA LYS A 259 18.10 3.45 -17.51
C LYS A 259 18.17 3.53 -15.99
N PRO A 260 18.01 2.40 -15.28
CA PRO A 260 18.14 2.42 -13.82
C PRO A 260 19.58 2.78 -13.41
N ALA A 261 19.74 3.45 -12.29
CA ALA A 261 21.03 3.80 -11.71
C ALA A 261 21.82 2.54 -11.27
N SER A 262 21.11 1.48 -10.89
CA SER A 262 21.68 0.15 -10.69
C SER A 262 20.69 -0.94 -11.07
N ASP A 263 21.25 -2.06 -11.54
CA ASP A 263 20.51 -3.25 -11.96
C ASP A 263 21.32 -4.49 -11.52
N THR A 264 20.87 -5.13 -10.46
CA THR A 264 21.60 -6.22 -9.83
C THR A 264 20.74 -7.46 -9.75
N ARG A 265 21.29 -8.59 -10.18
CA ARG A 265 20.70 -9.92 -9.99
C ARG A 265 21.30 -10.58 -8.76
N TYR A 266 20.46 -11.23 -8.00
CA TYR A 266 20.80 -12.00 -6.83
C TYR A 266 20.39 -13.45 -7.04
N GLY A 267 21.19 -14.37 -6.54
CA GLY A 267 20.86 -15.80 -6.50
C GLY A 267 19.76 -16.11 -5.49
N GLU A 268 19.54 -17.38 -5.25
CA GLU A 268 18.59 -17.87 -4.25
C GLU A 268 18.94 -17.32 -2.86
N PRO A 269 17.97 -16.75 -2.12
CA PRO A 269 18.19 -16.27 -0.77
C PRO A 269 18.39 -17.42 0.24
N MET A 270 17.99 -18.63 -0.14
CA MET A 270 18.16 -19.89 0.57
C MET A 270 18.14 -21.04 -0.45
N PRO A 271 18.63 -22.23 -0.11
CA PRO A 271 18.56 -23.39 -1.01
C PRO A 271 17.13 -23.68 -1.49
N GLY A 272 16.93 -23.73 -2.81
CA GLY A 272 15.62 -23.88 -3.45
C GLY A 272 14.74 -22.65 -3.37
N GLY A 273 15.31 -21.51 -3.03
CA GLY A 273 14.62 -20.21 -2.99
C GLY A 273 14.52 -19.56 -4.37
N HIS A 274 13.83 -18.44 -4.42
CA HIS A 274 13.61 -17.67 -5.64
C HIS A 274 14.74 -16.67 -5.89
N PRO A 275 15.51 -16.78 -6.99
CA PRO A 275 16.40 -15.72 -7.42
C PRO A 275 15.63 -14.43 -7.67
N TYR A 276 16.31 -13.30 -7.61
CA TYR A 276 15.63 -12.02 -7.79
C TYR A 276 16.54 -10.97 -8.41
N ARG A 277 15.93 -9.94 -8.98
CA ARG A 277 16.59 -8.80 -9.60
C ARG A 277 16.10 -7.52 -8.96
N VAL A 278 17.02 -6.59 -8.69
CA VAL A 278 16.69 -5.28 -8.09
C VAL A 278 17.19 -4.18 -9.03
N ARG A 279 16.26 -3.35 -9.49
CA ARG A 279 16.55 -2.13 -10.27
C ARG A 279 16.28 -0.91 -9.38
N ARG A 280 17.15 0.10 -9.44
CA ARG A 280 17.05 1.32 -8.63
C ARG A 280 17.14 2.55 -9.49
N TRP A 281 16.37 3.56 -9.12
CA TRP A 281 16.41 4.89 -9.74
C TRP A 281 16.67 5.94 -8.67
N THR A 282 17.51 6.91 -9.02
CA THR A 282 17.96 7.96 -8.11
C THR A 282 17.50 9.33 -8.60
N GLU A 283 17.35 10.23 -7.68
CA GLU A 283 17.36 11.66 -8.00
C GLU A 283 18.79 12.15 -8.28
N ASN A 284 18.92 13.42 -8.73
CA ASN A 284 20.21 13.99 -9.14
C ASN A 284 21.24 14.06 -7.99
N THR A 285 20.80 14.00 -6.74
CA THR A 285 21.66 13.90 -5.56
C THR A 285 22.28 12.54 -5.34
N GLY A 286 21.84 11.54 -6.09
CA GLY A 286 22.22 10.13 -5.91
C GLY A 286 21.34 9.38 -4.89
N LYS A 287 20.38 10.04 -4.23
CA LYS A 287 19.45 9.38 -3.32
C LYS A 287 18.52 8.46 -4.12
N ILE A 288 18.44 7.18 -3.73
CA ILE A 288 17.53 6.20 -4.34
C ILE A 288 16.10 6.59 -3.97
N VAL A 289 15.22 6.76 -4.94
CA VAL A 289 13.80 7.10 -4.76
C VAL A 289 12.86 6.03 -5.29
N HIS A 290 13.34 5.12 -6.14
CA HIS A 290 12.56 3.96 -6.57
C HIS A 290 13.41 2.70 -6.53
N GLU A 291 12.79 1.62 -6.05
CA GLU A 291 13.30 0.25 -6.21
C GLU A 291 12.24 -0.63 -6.86
N TYR A 292 12.66 -1.48 -7.79
CA TYR A 292 11.82 -2.53 -8.37
C TYR A 292 12.50 -3.89 -8.22
N TRP A 293 11.83 -4.77 -7.50
CA TRP A 293 12.27 -6.14 -7.26
C TRP A 293 11.43 -7.09 -8.10
N THR A 294 12.06 -7.81 -9.03
CA THR A 294 11.44 -8.92 -9.76
C THR A 294 11.91 -10.22 -9.14
N VAL A 295 10.99 -11.03 -8.61
CA VAL A 295 11.30 -12.31 -7.98
C VAL A 295 10.97 -13.44 -8.94
N GLU A 296 11.99 -14.23 -9.32
CA GLU A 296 11.87 -15.27 -10.35
C GLU A 296 11.15 -16.49 -9.80
N GLY A 297 10.14 -17.01 -10.53
CA GLY A 297 9.34 -18.16 -10.12
C GLY A 297 8.30 -17.88 -9.03
N LEU A 298 8.21 -16.64 -8.54
CA LEU A 298 7.20 -16.27 -7.56
C LEU A 298 5.86 -16.00 -8.26
N ALA A 299 4.81 -16.67 -7.79
CA ALA A 299 3.43 -16.43 -8.19
C ALA A 299 2.84 -15.22 -7.42
N HIS A 300 1.50 -15.09 -7.38
CA HIS A 300 0.82 -14.03 -6.63
C HIS A 300 0.89 -14.29 -5.12
N ALA A 301 2.05 -14.02 -4.52
CA ALA A 301 2.32 -14.28 -3.11
C ALA A 301 3.31 -13.26 -2.53
N TRP A 302 3.19 -12.94 -1.24
CA TRP A 302 4.15 -12.11 -0.50
C TRP A 302 5.50 -12.81 -0.41
N SER A 303 6.51 -12.23 -1.00
CA SER A 303 7.86 -12.79 -1.09
C SER A 303 8.53 -12.85 0.28
N GLY A 304 9.08 -14.02 0.63
CA GLY A 304 9.71 -14.25 1.93
C GLY A 304 8.75 -14.19 3.11
N GLY A 305 7.45 -14.37 2.85
CA GLY A 305 6.42 -14.35 3.88
C GLY A 305 6.28 -15.68 4.63
N TYR A 306 5.48 -15.67 5.68
CA TYR A 306 5.26 -16.86 6.51
C TYR A 306 4.12 -17.72 5.95
N TRP A 307 4.37 -18.99 5.77
CA TRP A 307 3.48 -19.93 5.07
C TRP A 307 2.08 -20.13 5.70
N LEU A 308 1.89 -19.77 6.97
CA LEU A 308 0.57 -19.79 7.62
C LEU A 308 -0.32 -18.60 7.21
N GLY A 309 0.24 -17.57 6.60
CA GLY A 309 -0.54 -16.51 5.94
C GLY A 309 -0.94 -16.92 4.53
N SER A 310 -2.17 -16.59 4.11
CA SER A 310 -2.56 -16.80 2.71
C SER A 310 -1.73 -15.91 1.78
N PHE A 311 -1.49 -16.37 0.56
CA PHE A 311 -0.67 -15.64 -0.43
C PHE A 311 0.69 -15.22 0.12
N ALA A 312 1.42 -16.16 0.73
CA ALA A 312 2.78 -15.97 1.19
C ALA A 312 3.67 -17.12 0.71
N ASP A 313 4.85 -16.79 0.20
CA ASP A 313 5.85 -17.79 -0.21
C ASP A 313 7.16 -17.54 0.54
N PRO A 314 7.56 -18.45 1.45
CA PRO A 314 8.75 -18.26 2.28
C PRO A 314 10.08 -18.37 1.51
N ARG A 315 10.06 -18.83 0.25
CA ARG A 315 11.26 -19.09 -0.55
C ARG A 315 11.84 -17.85 -1.20
N GLY A 316 11.06 -16.73 -1.26
CA GLY A 316 11.55 -15.48 -1.83
C GLY A 316 12.42 -14.66 -0.88
N PRO A 317 13.05 -13.59 -1.37
CA PRO A 317 13.65 -12.59 -0.50
C PRO A 317 12.56 -11.94 0.37
N SER A 318 12.89 -11.57 1.61
CA SER A 318 11.91 -10.95 2.51
C SER A 318 11.47 -9.58 1.99
N ALA A 319 10.24 -9.51 1.47
CA ALA A 319 9.63 -8.27 1.00
C ALA A 319 9.50 -7.25 2.13
N THR A 320 9.09 -7.68 3.32
CA THR A 320 8.94 -6.82 4.49
C THR A 320 10.24 -6.13 4.89
N ARG A 321 11.35 -6.88 4.95
CA ARG A 321 12.66 -6.30 5.26
C ARG A 321 13.15 -5.35 4.16
N ALA A 322 12.95 -5.71 2.89
CA ALA A 322 13.32 -4.88 1.76
C ALA A 322 12.53 -3.55 1.77
N MET A 323 11.22 -3.63 1.95
CA MET A 323 10.34 -2.46 2.03
C MET A 323 10.71 -1.54 3.20
N TYR A 324 10.87 -2.08 4.41
CA TYR A 324 11.25 -1.28 5.55
C TYR A 324 12.65 -0.65 5.41
N ALA A 325 13.63 -1.41 4.93
CA ALA A 325 14.97 -0.91 4.69
C ALA A 325 15.01 0.21 3.64
N PHE A 326 14.13 0.16 2.64
CA PHE A 326 13.95 1.25 1.67
C PHE A 326 13.25 2.45 2.32
N LEU A 327 12.07 2.26 2.89
CA LEU A 327 11.23 3.32 3.46
C LEU A 327 11.95 4.09 4.57
N SER A 328 12.65 3.40 5.45
CA SER A 328 13.33 4.01 6.61
C SER A 328 14.49 4.95 6.28
N ARG A 329 14.86 5.09 4.98
CA ARG A 329 15.85 6.04 4.47
C ARG A 329 15.22 7.38 4.05
N HIS A 330 13.91 7.46 4.06
CA HIS A 330 13.12 8.57 3.56
C HIS A 330 12.28 9.20 4.67
#